data_6e21a9f335488b46125d60b7ab203f6e
#
_entry.id   6e21a9f335488b46125d60b7ab203f6e
#
_cell.length_a   1.000
_cell.length_b   1.000
_cell.length_c   1.000
_cell.angle_alpha   90.00
_cell.angle_beta   90.00
_cell.angle_gamma   90.00
#
_symmetry.space_group_name_H-M   'P 1'
#
loop_
_entity.id
_entity.type
_entity.pdbx_description
1 polymer ?
#
loop_
_entity_poly.entity_id
_entity_poly.type
_entity_poly.pdbx_seq_one_letter_code
_entity_poly.pdbx_strand_id
1 'polypeptide(L)'
;MHLIFKKSFILFWLFQSVSLALGTNFLIFPENAVDLALGQHPSWNGSESVNPSLIKQKSSTPMFYINSGNWFGDISISGLNYVQKIGNYNNRLFLKQGEVNDLEFRFDKPSDDPVSQFSAYAFQLGSGVARKSAFGDIGIKVSYLSFGIYDQVANGFTFDIGFSKLLKNGIGIGFSVLN
;
A
#
# COMPACT_ATOMS: atom_id res chain seq x y z
N MET A 1 33.39 -6.65 20.82
CA MET A 1 32.24 -5.72 20.84
C MET A 1 32.28 -4.64 19.77
N HIS A 2 33.44 -4.06 19.42
CA HIS A 2 33.58 -3.02 18.38
C HIS A 2 33.27 -3.46 16.93
N LEU A 3 33.42 -4.73 16.58
CA LEU A 3 33.24 -5.22 15.20
C LEU A 3 31.77 -5.39 14.82
N ILE A 4 30.91 -5.70 15.79
CA ILE A 4 29.45 -5.88 15.58
C ILE A 4 28.80 -4.52 15.35
N PHE A 5 29.22 -3.49 16.07
CA PHE A 5 28.71 -2.13 15.92
C PHE A 5 29.04 -1.52 14.53
N LYS A 6 30.23 -1.79 13.97
CA LYS A 6 30.60 -1.33 12.61
C LYS A 6 29.77 -1.99 11.52
N LYS A 7 29.47 -3.29 11.63
CA LYS A 7 28.64 -4.01 10.65
C LYS A 7 27.19 -3.56 10.68
N SER A 8 26.62 -3.31 11.87
CA SER A 8 25.25 -2.78 12.01
C SER A 8 25.13 -1.35 11.48
N PHE A 9 26.15 -0.52 11.62
CA PHE A 9 26.15 0.85 11.11
C PHE A 9 26.22 0.89 9.57
N ILE A 10 26.97 0.00 8.93
CA ILE A 10 27.03 -0.11 7.48
C ILE A 10 25.69 -0.64 6.92
N LEU A 11 25.04 -1.58 7.61
CA LEU A 11 23.73 -2.08 7.21
C LEU A 11 22.65 -0.98 7.29
N PHE A 12 22.70 -0.13 8.30
CA PHE A 12 21.80 1.01 8.46
C PHE A 12 21.95 2.05 7.33
N TRP A 13 23.16 2.30 6.86
CA TRP A 13 23.45 3.22 5.74
C TRP A 13 23.03 2.66 4.37
N LEU A 14 23.04 1.37 4.17
CA LEU A 14 22.57 0.72 2.94
C LEU A 14 21.04 0.81 2.78
N PHE A 15 20.30 0.97 3.88
CA PHE A 15 18.85 1.16 3.83
C PHE A 15 18.39 2.60 3.56
N GLN A 16 19.28 3.58 3.61
CA GLN A 16 18.93 5.00 3.38
C GLN A 16 18.87 5.38 1.89
N SER A 17 19.32 4.55 0.98
CA SER A 17 19.49 4.90 -0.44
C SER A 17 18.32 4.55 -1.36
N VAL A 18 17.17 4.14 -0.84
CA VAL A 18 16.04 3.63 -1.67
C VAL A 18 14.78 4.49 -1.56
N SER A 19 14.90 5.78 -1.38
CA SER A 19 13.71 6.62 -1.20
C SER A 19 13.64 7.80 -2.16
N LEU A 20 13.61 7.52 -3.47
CA LEU A 20 13.18 8.49 -4.47
C LEU A 20 12.24 7.80 -5.47
N ALA A 21 11.08 7.33 -5.01
CA ALA A 21 10.05 6.86 -5.91
C ALA A 21 9.05 7.99 -6.21
N LEU A 22 9.11 8.53 -7.41
CA LEU A 22 8.02 9.30 -7.98
C LEU A 22 6.75 8.42 -7.97
N GLY A 23 5.65 8.94 -7.43
CA GLY A 23 4.37 8.24 -7.45
C GLY A 23 4.00 7.49 -6.17
N THR A 24 4.80 7.54 -5.12
CA THR A 24 4.50 6.90 -3.82
C THR A 24 3.21 7.39 -3.17
N ASN A 25 2.74 8.59 -3.51
CA ASN A 25 1.47 9.13 -3.02
C ASN A 25 0.26 8.23 -3.37
N PHE A 26 0.32 7.48 -4.48
CA PHE A 26 -0.72 6.52 -4.82
C PHE A 26 -0.86 5.40 -3.79
N LEU A 27 0.23 4.99 -3.15
CA LEU A 27 0.23 3.95 -2.13
C LEU A 27 -0.58 4.35 -0.90
N ILE A 28 -0.61 5.64 -0.59
CA ILE A 28 -1.34 6.19 0.55
C ILE A 28 -2.79 6.54 0.24
N PHE A 29 -3.26 6.41 -1.01
CA PHE A 29 -4.69 6.58 -1.27
C PHE A 29 -5.48 5.43 -0.65
N PRO A 30 -6.55 5.73 0.11
CA PRO A 30 -7.39 4.71 0.72
C PRO A 30 -8.01 3.78 -0.34
N GLU A 31 -8.01 2.49 -0.05
CA GLU A 31 -8.62 1.50 -0.92
C GLU A 31 -10.15 1.42 -0.72
N ASN A 32 -10.63 1.85 0.45
CA ASN A 32 -12.04 1.73 0.83
C ASN A 32 -12.42 2.81 1.85
N ALA A 33 -13.71 2.89 2.15
CA ALA A 33 -14.26 3.88 3.07
C ALA A 33 -13.74 3.75 4.52
N VAL A 34 -13.35 2.54 4.94
CA VAL A 34 -12.78 2.32 6.28
C VAL A 34 -11.37 2.91 6.36
N ASP A 35 -10.55 2.68 5.35
CA ASP A 35 -9.20 3.26 5.24
C ASP A 35 -9.28 4.77 5.27
N LEU A 36 -10.25 5.34 4.54
CA LEU A 36 -10.51 6.76 4.51
C LEU A 36 -10.88 7.30 5.90
N ALA A 37 -11.83 6.65 6.56
CA ALA A 37 -12.32 7.08 7.88
C ALA A 37 -11.24 7.02 8.97
N LEU A 38 -10.31 6.07 8.87
CA LEU A 38 -9.21 5.88 9.81
C LEU A 38 -7.97 6.72 9.47
N GLY A 39 -7.98 7.50 8.36
CA GLY A 39 -6.84 8.31 7.93
C GLY A 39 -5.60 7.47 7.62
N GLN A 40 -5.76 6.20 7.26
CA GLN A 40 -4.68 5.27 6.89
C GLN A 40 -3.55 5.11 7.94
N HIS A 41 -3.89 5.19 9.21
CA HIS A 41 -2.90 4.96 10.26
C HIS A 41 -2.57 3.47 10.42
N PRO A 42 -1.28 3.09 10.58
CA PRO A 42 -0.85 1.71 10.83
C PRO A 42 -1.14 1.26 12.26
N SER A 43 -2.28 1.65 12.79
CA SER A 43 -2.70 1.31 14.15
C SER A 43 -3.13 -0.15 14.26
N TRP A 44 -3.25 -0.64 15.48
CA TRP A 44 -3.76 -1.98 15.77
C TRP A 44 -5.15 -2.26 15.16
N ASN A 45 -5.96 -1.24 14.95
CA ASN A 45 -7.30 -1.33 14.38
C ASN A 45 -7.40 -0.66 12.99
N GLY A 46 -6.28 -0.47 12.34
CA GLY A 46 -6.20 0.09 10.99
C GLY A 46 -6.51 -0.92 9.90
N SER A 47 -6.12 -0.58 8.69
CA SER A 47 -6.30 -1.40 7.50
C SER A 47 -5.12 -2.32 7.23
N GLU A 48 -5.40 -3.47 6.61
CA GLU A 48 -4.39 -4.38 6.08
C GLU A 48 -3.60 -3.78 4.92
N SER A 49 -4.08 -2.73 4.27
CA SER A 49 -3.32 -2.01 3.23
C SER A 49 -2.11 -1.29 3.82
N VAL A 50 -2.24 -0.79 5.04
CA VAL A 50 -1.22 0.01 5.74
C VAL A 50 -0.42 -0.83 6.74
N ASN A 51 -1.03 -1.87 7.32
CA ASN A 51 -0.34 -2.77 8.24
C ASN A 51 -0.62 -4.24 7.85
N PRO A 52 0.34 -4.92 7.20
CA PRO A 52 0.14 -6.29 6.74
C PRO A 52 -0.22 -7.30 7.85
N SER A 53 0.11 -7.03 9.11
CA SER A 53 -0.29 -7.91 10.23
C SER A 53 -1.80 -7.95 10.46
N LEU A 54 -2.54 -7.00 9.89
CA LEU A 54 -3.99 -6.91 9.98
C LEU A 54 -4.72 -7.72 8.91
N ILE A 55 -4.02 -8.41 8.02
CA ILE A 55 -4.63 -9.39 7.09
C ILE A 55 -5.25 -10.49 7.95
N LYS A 56 -6.58 -10.47 8.10
CA LYS A 56 -7.32 -11.38 8.96
C LYS A 56 -8.50 -11.97 8.23
N GLN A 57 -8.61 -13.29 8.29
CA GLN A 57 -9.79 -14.02 7.85
C GLN A 57 -10.26 -14.93 8.98
N LYS A 58 -11.51 -14.77 9.40
CA LYS A 58 -12.09 -15.57 10.49
C LYS A 58 -12.42 -16.99 10.05
N SER A 59 -12.82 -17.16 8.79
CA SER A 59 -13.22 -18.45 8.20
C SER A 59 -12.12 -18.96 7.24
N SER A 60 -12.09 -20.25 7.00
CA SER A 60 -11.31 -20.85 5.90
C SER A 60 -11.90 -20.58 4.52
N THR A 61 -13.17 -20.14 4.46
CA THR A 61 -13.83 -19.79 3.20
C THR A 61 -13.16 -18.57 2.59
N PRO A 62 -12.72 -18.66 1.35
CA PRO A 62 -12.16 -17.52 0.64
C PRO A 62 -13.16 -16.37 0.52
N MET A 63 -12.68 -15.14 0.55
CA MET A 63 -13.50 -13.96 0.36
C MET A 63 -12.90 -13.08 -0.74
N PHE A 64 -13.79 -12.67 -1.65
CA PHE A 64 -13.49 -11.66 -2.66
C PHE A 64 -14.24 -10.39 -2.31
N TYR A 65 -13.59 -9.25 -2.46
CA TYR A 65 -14.27 -7.96 -2.39
C TYR A 65 -13.67 -6.98 -3.40
N ILE A 66 -14.54 -6.14 -3.93
CA ILE A 66 -14.21 -5.11 -4.92
C ILE A 66 -14.55 -3.76 -4.29
N ASN A 67 -13.64 -2.83 -4.42
CA ASN A 67 -13.83 -1.46 -4.02
C ASN A 67 -13.74 -0.57 -5.26
N SER A 68 -14.56 0.46 -5.32
CA SER A 68 -14.48 1.51 -6.34
C SER A 68 -14.94 2.83 -5.74
N GLY A 69 -14.28 3.90 -6.10
CA GLY A 69 -14.61 5.23 -5.63
C GLY A 69 -13.93 6.33 -6.43
N ASN A 70 -14.51 7.50 -6.36
CA ASN A 70 -13.95 8.71 -6.95
C ASN A 70 -13.48 9.65 -5.84
N TRP A 71 -12.33 10.24 -6.07
CA TRP A 71 -11.69 11.22 -5.19
C TRP A 71 -11.73 12.61 -5.79
N PHE A 72 -11.33 13.60 -5.01
CA PHE A 72 -11.17 14.96 -5.48
C PHE A 72 -10.23 15.01 -6.69
N GLY A 73 -10.54 15.88 -7.67
CA GLY A 73 -9.75 16.06 -8.88
C GLY A 73 -9.89 14.91 -9.88
N ASP A 74 -11.08 14.32 -9.95
CA ASP A 74 -11.45 13.28 -10.91
C ASP A 74 -10.56 12.02 -10.85
N ILE A 75 -9.98 11.76 -9.69
CA ILE A 75 -9.20 10.56 -9.45
C ILE A 75 -10.16 9.39 -9.22
N SER A 76 -10.17 8.42 -10.11
CA SER A 76 -10.88 7.14 -9.96
C SER A 76 -9.95 6.12 -9.31
N ILE A 77 -10.42 5.44 -8.27
CA ILE A 77 -9.68 4.35 -7.60
C ILE A 77 -10.55 3.10 -7.60
N SER A 78 -9.97 1.99 -7.98
CA SER A 78 -10.59 0.68 -7.89
C SER A 78 -9.63 -0.35 -7.30
N GLY A 79 -10.19 -1.33 -6.61
CA GLY A 79 -9.43 -2.41 -5.98
C GLY A 79 -10.17 -3.73 -6.03
N LEU A 80 -9.43 -4.80 -6.26
CA LEU A 80 -9.87 -6.17 -6.15
C LEU A 80 -9.04 -6.86 -5.09
N ASN A 81 -9.69 -7.54 -4.17
CA ASN A 81 -9.03 -8.23 -3.08
C ASN A 81 -9.56 -9.66 -2.96
N TYR A 82 -8.62 -10.57 -2.75
CA TYR A 82 -8.88 -11.95 -2.40
C TYR A 82 -8.18 -12.28 -1.09
N VAL A 83 -8.92 -12.73 -0.10
CA VAL A 83 -8.40 -13.08 1.23
C VAL A 83 -8.77 -14.51 1.55
N GLN A 84 -7.79 -15.31 1.97
CA GLN A 84 -7.98 -16.70 2.35
C GLN A 84 -7.13 -17.06 3.57
N LYS A 85 -7.71 -17.85 4.47
CA LYS A 85 -6.97 -18.48 5.57
C LYS A 85 -6.55 -19.87 5.17
N ILE A 86 -5.24 -20.15 5.24
CA ILE A 86 -4.65 -21.46 4.99
C ILE A 86 -3.85 -21.87 6.23
N GLY A 87 -4.38 -22.82 6.99
CA GLY A 87 -3.81 -23.23 8.27
C GLY A 87 -3.73 -22.05 9.25
N ASN A 88 -2.53 -21.68 9.69
CA ASN A 88 -2.28 -20.58 10.61
C ASN A 88 -1.96 -19.25 9.91
N TYR A 89 -2.02 -19.22 8.59
CA TYR A 89 -1.69 -18.05 7.79
C TYR A 89 -2.94 -17.44 7.17
N ASN A 90 -3.03 -16.13 7.20
CA ASN A 90 -3.99 -15.36 6.43
C ASN A 90 -3.26 -14.79 5.21
N ASN A 91 -3.76 -15.10 4.02
CA ASN A 91 -3.18 -14.68 2.76
C ASN A 91 -4.09 -13.66 2.10
N ARG A 92 -3.51 -12.65 1.47
CA ARG A 92 -4.20 -11.65 0.65
C ARG A 92 -3.51 -11.55 -0.70
N LEU A 93 -4.29 -11.60 -1.77
CA LEU A 93 -3.90 -11.12 -3.10
C LEU A 93 -4.71 -9.87 -3.39
N PHE A 94 -4.11 -8.87 -3.98
CA PHE A 94 -4.82 -7.64 -4.26
C PHE A 94 -4.29 -6.96 -5.52
N LEU A 95 -5.21 -6.24 -6.12
CA LEU A 95 -4.96 -5.34 -7.23
C LEU A 95 -5.58 -4.00 -6.86
N LYS A 96 -4.85 -2.92 -7.04
CA LYS A 96 -5.30 -1.55 -6.86
C LYS A 96 -4.93 -0.76 -8.10
N GLN A 97 -5.87 -0.02 -8.62
CA GLN A 97 -5.66 0.87 -9.75
C GLN A 97 -6.22 2.25 -9.41
N GLY A 98 -5.51 3.26 -9.81
CA GLY A 98 -5.97 4.64 -9.79
C GLY A 98 -5.67 5.30 -11.12
N GLU A 99 -6.56 6.17 -11.56
CA GLU A 99 -6.35 6.94 -12.78
C GLU A 99 -6.95 8.35 -12.66
N VAL A 100 -6.34 9.26 -13.39
CA VAL A 100 -6.83 10.61 -13.62
C VAL A 100 -6.90 10.77 -15.13
N ASN A 101 -8.11 11.03 -15.63
CA ASN A 101 -8.36 11.24 -17.04
C ASN A 101 -8.45 12.72 -17.39
N ASP A 102 -8.46 13.02 -18.67
CA ASP A 102 -8.69 14.35 -19.22
C ASP A 102 -7.70 15.43 -18.73
N LEU A 103 -6.46 15.01 -18.41
CA LEU A 103 -5.40 15.96 -18.17
C LEU A 103 -5.05 16.70 -19.45
N GLU A 104 -4.98 18.02 -19.39
CA GLU A 104 -4.75 18.86 -20.55
C GLU A 104 -3.30 19.30 -20.65
N PHE A 105 -2.72 19.13 -21.82
CA PHE A 105 -1.47 19.76 -22.17
C PHE A 105 -1.77 21.10 -22.86
N ARG A 106 -1.27 22.20 -22.31
CA ARG A 106 -1.43 23.55 -22.82
C ARG A 106 -0.08 24.22 -22.98
N PHE A 107 0.10 25.06 -23.99
CA PHE A 107 1.27 25.92 -24.10
C PHE A 107 1.18 27.11 -23.12
N ASP A 108 2.29 27.81 -22.96
CA ASP A 108 2.38 29.02 -22.11
C ASP A 108 1.47 30.18 -22.58
N LYS A 109 0.97 30.11 -23.82
CA LYS A 109 0.02 31.10 -24.34
C LYS A 109 -1.41 30.63 -24.05
N PRO A 110 -2.26 31.53 -23.53
CA PRO A 110 -3.66 31.24 -23.33
C PRO A 110 -4.33 30.82 -24.66
N SER A 111 -5.02 29.70 -24.64
CA SER A 111 -5.86 29.22 -25.75
C SER A 111 -7.10 28.54 -25.15
N ASP A 112 -8.22 28.64 -25.88
CA ASP A 112 -9.48 28.02 -25.44
C ASP A 112 -9.40 26.50 -25.55
N ASP A 113 -8.68 25.98 -26.54
CA ASP A 113 -8.51 24.53 -26.75
C ASP A 113 -7.16 24.03 -26.23
N PRO A 114 -7.13 22.85 -25.60
CA PRO A 114 -5.90 22.18 -25.21
C PRO A 114 -5.15 21.67 -26.46
N VAL A 115 -3.82 21.59 -26.36
CA VAL A 115 -2.99 21.04 -27.44
C VAL A 115 -3.18 19.53 -27.57
N SER A 116 -3.30 18.84 -26.43
CA SER A 116 -3.61 17.43 -26.33
C SER A 116 -4.20 17.11 -24.96
N GLN A 117 -4.87 15.95 -24.89
CA GLN A 117 -5.32 15.37 -23.62
C GLN A 117 -4.55 14.07 -23.36
N PHE A 118 -4.33 13.76 -22.09
CA PHE A 118 -3.65 12.55 -21.67
C PHE A 118 -4.20 12.08 -20.34
N SER A 119 -3.84 10.85 -19.94
CA SER A 119 -4.20 10.29 -18.63
C SER A 119 -2.95 9.97 -17.83
N ALA A 120 -3.11 9.99 -16.51
CA ALA A 120 -2.15 9.43 -15.58
C ALA A 120 -2.76 8.23 -14.88
N TYR A 121 -1.99 7.18 -14.70
CA TYR A 121 -2.44 5.98 -14.02
C TYR A 121 -1.41 5.48 -13.01
N ALA A 122 -1.92 4.78 -12.02
CA ALA A 122 -1.11 4.03 -11.09
C ALA A 122 -1.74 2.66 -10.86
N PHE A 123 -0.92 1.63 -10.85
CA PHE A 123 -1.31 0.24 -10.72
C PHE A 123 -0.45 -0.44 -9.67
N GLN A 124 -1.07 -1.22 -8.79
CA GLN A 124 -0.40 -2.02 -7.79
C GLN A 124 -0.99 -3.43 -7.79
N LEU A 125 -0.13 -4.43 -7.98
CA LEU A 125 -0.46 -5.84 -7.82
C LEU A 125 0.39 -6.41 -6.70
N GLY A 126 -0.23 -7.04 -5.71
CA GLY A 126 0.53 -7.52 -4.57
C GLY A 126 -0.04 -8.73 -3.87
N SER A 127 0.78 -9.29 -3.02
CA SER A 127 0.44 -10.37 -2.12
C SER A 127 0.93 -10.07 -0.72
N GLY A 128 0.13 -10.46 0.26
CA GLY A 128 0.48 -10.34 1.67
C GLY A 128 0.16 -11.61 2.45
N VAL A 129 0.90 -11.83 3.50
CA VAL A 129 0.64 -12.92 4.44
C VAL A 129 0.80 -12.43 5.87
N ALA A 130 -0.13 -12.84 6.73
CA ALA A 130 -0.07 -12.58 8.16
C ALA A 130 -0.22 -13.88 8.95
N ARG A 131 0.42 -13.90 10.10
CA ARG A 131 0.36 -15.02 11.04
C ARG A 131 0.24 -14.53 12.47
N LYS A 132 -0.63 -15.17 13.22
CA LYS A 132 -0.72 -14.98 14.66
C LYS A 132 0.45 -15.69 15.35
N SER A 133 1.15 -14.99 16.24
CA SER A 133 2.21 -15.54 17.07
C SER A 133 1.94 -15.30 18.56
N ALA A 134 2.73 -15.91 19.43
CA ALA A 134 2.64 -15.70 20.89
C ALA A 134 2.95 -14.25 21.28
N PHE A 135 3.75 -13.54 20.49
CA PHE A 135 4.16 -12.16 20.76
C PHE A 135 3.20 -11.12 20.17
N GLY A 136 2.39 -11.48 19.19
CA GLY A 136 1.49 -10.62 18.44
C GLY A 136 1.30 -11.14 17.01
N ASP A 137 0.52 -10.44 16.22
CA ASP A 137 0.32 -10.75 14.82
C ASP A 137 1.45 -10.12 13.99
N ILE A 138 2.03 -10.85 13.06
CA ILE A 138 3.10 -10.40 12.18
C ILE A 138 2.63 -10.59 10.75
N GLY A 139 2.93 -9.61 9.89
CA GLY A 139 2.58 -9.67 8.47
C GLY A 139 3.69 -9.11 7.59
N ILE A 140 3.72 -9.59 6.37
CA ILE A 140 4.57 -9.09 5.29
C ILE A 140 3.73 -8.89 4.03
N LYS A 141 4.10 -7.93 3.19
CA LYS A 141 3.45 -7.65 1.92
C LYS A 141 4.51 -7.32 0.87
N VAL A 142 4.33 -7.83 -0.32
CA VAL A 142 5.17 -7.52 -1.49
C VAL A 142 4.25 -7.08 -2.61
N SER A 143 4.62 -6.01 -3.30
CA SER A 143 3.83 -5.49 -4.41
C SER A 143 4.71 -5.05 -5.56
N TYR A 144 4.19 -5.24 -6.75
CA TYR A 144 4.66 -4.60 -7.98
C TYR A 144 3.86 -3.33 -8.21
N LEU A 145 4.53 -2.26 -8.59
CA LEU A 145 3.97 -0.96 -8.89
C LEU A 145 4.28 -0.57 -10.32
N SER A 146 3.33 0.05 -10.98
CA SER A 146 3.49 0.69 -12.28
C SER A 146 2.79 2.04 -12.25
N PHE A 147 3.49 3.08 -12.66
CA PHE A 147 2.97 4.44 -12.79
C PHE A 147 3.19 4.89 -14.23
N GLY A 148 2.18 5.50 -14.80
CA GLY A 148 2.29 6.07 -16.13
C GLY A 148 1.68 7.47 -16.18
N ILE A 149 2.33 8.36 -16.88
CA ILE A 149 1.83 9.68 -17.21
C ILE A 149 2.30 10.05 -18.61
N TYR A 150 1.35 10.37 -19.48
CA TYR A 150 1.63 10.66 -20.89
C TYR A 150 2.34 9.47 -21.55
N ASP A 151 3.61 9.61 -21.95
CA ASP A 151 4.45 8.59 -22.59
C ASP A 151 5.49 7.99 -21.62
N GLN A 152 5.52 8.43 -20.35
CA GLN A 152 6.48 7.98 -19.35
C GLN A 152 5.86 6.90 -18.45
N VAL A 153 6.62 5.83 -18.27
CA VAL A 153 6.24 4.72 -17.36
C VAL A 153 7.37 4.42 -16.40
N ALA A 154 7.04 4.33 -15.13
CA ALA A 154 7.95 3.90 -14.07
C ALA A 154 7.41 2.67 -13.36
N ASN A 155 8.28 1.72 -13.06
CA ASN A 155 7.91 0.47 -12.39
C ASN A 155 8.80 0.24 -11.18
N GLY A 156 8.26 -0.45 -10.17
CA GLY A 156 8.99 -0.76 -8.96
C GLY A 156 8.39 -1.91 -8.16
N PHE A 157 9.07 -2.28 -7.09
CA PHE A 157 8.58 -3.23 -6.10
C PHE A 157 8.61 -2.59 -4.73
N THR A 158 7.63 -2.94 -3.89
CA THR A 158 7.59 -2.55 -2.48
C THR A 158 7.61 -3.78 -1.59
N PHE A 159 8.14 -3.62 -0.39
CA PHE A 159 8.17 -4.64 0.63
C PHE A 159 7.79 -4.04 1.98
N ASP A 160 6.64 -4.45 2.50
CA ASP A 160 6.09 -3.92 3.73
C ASP A 160 6.12 -4.98 4.84
N ILE A 161 6.39 -4.54 6.06
CA ILE A 161 6.34 -5.38 7.25
C ILE A 161 5.39 -4.74 8.26
N GLY A 162 4.60 -5.57 8.93
CA GLY A 162 3.67 -5.13 9.95
C GLY A 162 3.68 -5.99 11.20
N PHE A 163 3.39 -5.35 12.31
CA PHE A 163 3.18 -5.97 13.60
C PHE A 163 1.94 -5.37 14.28
N SER A 164 1.17 -6.21 14.96
CA SER A 164 0.07 -5.75 15.80
C SER A 164 -0.12 -6.65 17.02
N LYS A 165 -0.52 -6.05 18.14
CA LYS A 165 -0.77 -6.77 19.37
C LYS A 165 -1.86 -6.11 20.20
N LEU A 166 -2.79 -6.89 20.71
CA LEU A 166 -3.71 -6.48 21.75
C LEU A 166 -3.14 -6.91 23.11
N LEU A 167 -2.88 -5.95 23.96
CA LEU A 167 -2.40 -6.18 25.33
C LEU A 167 -3.55 -6.62 26.23
N LYS A 168 -3.24 -7.27 27.36
CA LYS A 168 -4.24 -7.77 28.33
C LYS A 168 -5.11 -6.68 28.96
N ASN A 169 -4.61 -5.45 29.01
CA ASN A 169 -5.34 -4.27 29.51
C ASN A 169 -6.25 -3.61 28.46
N GLY A 170 -6.42 -4.22 27.28
CA GLY A 170 -7.25 -3.70 26.19
C GLY A 170 -6.56 -2.67 25.28
N ILE A 171 -5.29 -2.31 25.56
CA ILE A 171 -4.53 -1.41 24.67
C ILE A 171 -4.05 -2.19 23.45
N GLY A 172 -4.38 -1.68 22.25
CA GLY A 172 -3.87 -2.18 20.99
C GLY A 172 -2.62 -1.42 20.54
N ILE A 173 -1.61 -2.14 20.09
CA ILE A 173 -0.37 -1.59 19.54
C ILE A 173 -0.24 -2.07 18.10
N GLY A 174 0.02 -1.17 17.17
CA GLY A 174 0.32 -1.46 15.77
C GLY A 174 1.57 -0.72 15.31
N PHE A 175 2.34 -1.38 14.46
CA PHE A 175 3.53 -0.83 13.83
C PHE A 175 3.68 -1.39 12.42
N SER A 176 4.05 -0.54 11.47
CA SER A 176 4.41 -0.99 10.13
C SER A 176 5.57 -0.18 9.55
N VAL A 177 6.32 -0.83 8.68
CA VAL A 177 7.31 -0.21 7.80
C VAL A 177 6.81 -0.44 6.39
N LEU A 178 6.57 0.64 5.69
CA LEU A 178 6.13 0.67 4.30
C LEU A 178 7.27 1.20 3.43
N ASN A 179 7.48 0.56 2.29
CA ASN A 179 8.53 0.99 1.35
C ASN A 179 7.90 1.26 -0.02
#